data_78bdbccbf225dad831f68ba57ed57e18
#
_entry.id   78bdbccbf225dad831f68ba57ed57e18
#
_cell.length_a   1.000
_cell.length_b   1.000
_cell.length_c   1.000
_cell.angle_alpha   90.00
_cell.angle_beta   90.00
_cell.angle_gamma   90.00
#
_symmetry.space_group_name_H-M   'P 1'
#
loop_
_entity.id
_entity.type
_entity.pdbx_description
1 polymer ?
#
loop_
_entity_poly.entity_id
_entity_poly.type
_entity_poly.pdbx_seq_one_letter_code
_entity_poly.pdbx_strand_id
1 'polypeptide(L)'
;PEWFIKKFMDNSVTTKHIESLAVTLRTCAIGWLQSFVEAKGTHVLSSYLIALQTRGSMNEQDLAQEYEVLKAFRSLFNSKPGAHDALQHPKCITGISRSLVSQQLSTRKQAADILLFLCHWEKPRGHSLVLQGLDELRVAFDRHGRFDAWFTALEAAIDGRGRMGSLVGASDEVRRLQMSAMPEAGLPEYVVNNMFL
;
A
#
# COMPACT_ATOMS: atom_id res chain seq x y z
N PRO A 1 19.03 -6.17 11.00
CA PRO A 1 17.65 -5.67 11.19
C PRO A 1 17.59 -4.40 12.04
N GLU A 2 18.25 -4.39 13.19
CA GLU A 2 18.16 -3.36 14.23
C GLU A 2 18.42 -1.94 13.73
N TRP A 3 19.38 -1.75 12.83
CA TRP A 3 19.69 -0.44 12.23
C TRP A 3 18.46 0.16 11.51
N PHE A 4 17.75 -0.65 10.72
CA PHE A 4 16.54 -0.18 10.03
C PHE A 4 15.44 0.16 11.04
N ILE A 5 15.18 -0.74 12.00
CA ILE A 5 14.16 -0.54 13.03
C ILE A 5 14.43 0.74 13.81
N LYS A 6 15.67 0.98 14.21
CA LYS A 6 16.07 2.21 14.89
C LYS A 6 15.77 3.46 14.06
N LYS A 7 16.05 3.44 12.74
CA LYS A 7 15.74 4.57 11.84
C LYS A 7 14.26 4.94 11.83
N PHE A 8 13.38 3.95 11.86
CA PHE A 8 11.93 4.20 11.95
C PHE A 8 11.53 4.73 13.33
N MET A 9 12.06 4.17 14.40
CA MET A 9 11.74 4.59 15.78
C MET A 9 12.22 6.01 16.07
N ASP A 10 13.38 6.40 15.56
CA ASP A 10 13.95 7.74 15.73
C ASP A 10 13.34 8.78 14.76
N ASN A 11 12.34 8.41 13.96
CA ASN A 11 11.77 9.26 12.89
C ASN A 11 12.83 9.83 11.93
N SER A 12 13.97 9.16 11.78
CA SER A 12 15.09 9.57 10.91
C SER A 12 15.14 8.78 9.62
N VAL A 13 14.06 8.04 9.31
CA VAL A 13 13.95 7.24 8.09
C VAL A 13 13.76 8.15 6.88
N THR A 14 14.43 7.81 5.77
CA THR A 14 14.29 8.48 4.47
C THR A 14 13.75 7.48 3.46
N THR A 15 13.23 7.97 2.32
CA THR A 15 12.77 7.10 1.21
C THR A 15 13.86 6.10 0.78
N LYS A 16 15.12 6.54 0.70
CA LYS A 16 16.26 5.66 0.37
C LYS A 16 16.48 4.55 1.41
N HIS A 17 16.25 4.83 2.69
CA HIS A 17 16.36 3.81 3.74
C HIS A 17 15.27 2.74 3.59
N ILE A 18 14.04 3.14 3.23
CA ILE A 18 12.92 2.23 3.02
C ILE A 18 13.15 1.39 1.77
N GLU A 19 13.61 2.01 0.68
CA GLU A 19 13.99 1.32 -0.55
C GLU A 19 15.09 0.28 -0.29
N SER A 20 16.14 0.65 0.44
CA SER A 20 17.22 -0.26 0.84
C SER A 20 16.69 -1.42 1.68
N LEU A 21 15.75 -1.16 2.60
CA LEU A 21 15.09 -2.22 3.37
C LEU A 21 14.30 -3.17 2.47
N ALA A 22 13.53 -2.66 1.51
CA ALA A 22 12.76 -3.48 0.57
C ALA A 22 13.67 -4.40 -0.27
N VAL A 23 14.82 -3.88 -0.72
CA VAL A 23 15.84 -4.68 -1.41
C VAL A 23 16.44 -5.72 -0.48
N THR A 24 16.80 -5.33 0.75
CA THR A 24 17.39 -6.24 1.74
C THR A 24 16.41 -7.39 2.05
N LEU A 25 15.14 -7.11 2.33
CA LEU A 25 14.11 -8.11 2.60
C LEU A 25 13.91 -9.10 1.44
N ARG A 26 14.12 -8.65 0.20
CA ARG A 26 14.02 -9.50 -1.00
C ARG A 26 15.21 -10.43 -1.18
N THR A 27 16.40 -10.03 -0.75
CA THR A 27 17.66 -10.72 -1.06
C THR A 27 18.35 -11.33 0.14
N CYS A 28 17.91 -11.04 1.37
CA CYS A 28 18.56 -11.50 2.58
C CYS A 28 18.37 -13.01 2.81
N ALA A 29 19.28 -13.58 3.60
CA ALA A 29 19.11 -14.93 4.12
C ALA A 29 17.90 -15.02 5.06
N ILE A 30 17.25 -16.19 5.10
CA ILE A 30 16.06 -16.43 5.91
C ILE A 30 16.27 -16.10 7.40
N GLY A 31 17.46 -16.36 7.96
CA GLY A 31 17.79 -16.03 9.34
C GLY A 31 17.77 -14.53 9.63
N TRP A 32 18.22 -13.69 8.67
CA TRP A 32 18.13 -12.25 8.81
C TRP A 32 16.66 -11.77 8.83
N LEU A 33 15.83 -12.36 7.97
CA LEU A 33 14.42 -12.05 7.90
C LEU A 33 13.70 -12.47 9.20
N GLN A 34 14.01 -13.66 9.75
CA GLN A 34 13.50 -14.10 11.04
C GLN A 34 13.88 -13.11 12.15
N SER A 35 15.14 -12.69 12.20
CA SER A 35 15.60 -11.69 13.17
C SER A 35 14.88 -10.34 13.00
N PHE A 36 14.53 -9.95 11.77
CA PHE A 36 13.75 -8.74 11.51
C PHE A 36 12.30 -8.85 12.06
N VAL A 37 11.67 -10.00 11.87
CA VAL A 37 10.34 -10.31 12.41
C VAL A 37 10.36 -10.35 13.94
N GLU A 38 11.31 -11.08 14.54
CA GLU A 38 11.49 -11.18 16.00
C GLU A 38 11.73 -9.80 16.65
N ALA A 39 12.47 -8.93 15.98
CA ALA A 39 12.68 -7.54 16.39
C ALA A 39 11.48 -6.62 16.12
N LYS A 40 10.29 -7.21 15.80
CA LYS A 40 9.03 -6.49 15.53
C LYS A 40 9.06 -5.57 14.31
N GLY A 41 9.84 -5.92 13.31
CA GLY A 41 9.97 -5.14 12.08
C GLY A 41 8.64 -4.90 11.36
N THR A 42 7.76 -5.91 11.28
CA THR A 42 6.41 -5.79 10.71
C THR A 42 5.56 -4.75 11.45
N HIS A 43 5.62 -4.76 12.78
CA HIS A 43 4.90 -3.79 13.62
C HIS A 43 5.40 -2.35 13.38
N VAL A 44 6.72 -2.17 13.30
CA VAL A 44 7.35 -0.86 13.07
C VAL A 44 6.96 -0.32 11.69
N LEU A 45 7.04 -1.14 10.64
CA LEU A 45 6.60 -0.76 9.29
C LEU A 45 5.12 -0.39 9.26
N SER A 46 4.26 -1.18 9.93
CA SER A 46 2.81 -0.94 10.00
C SER A 46 2.49 0.39 10.70
N SER A 47 3.15 0.65 11.81
CA SER A 47 2.97 1.89 12.59
C SER A 47 3.42 3.10 11.78
N TYR A 48 4.54 2.98 11.06
CA TYR A 48 5.03 4.04 10.19
C TYR A 48 4.06 4.33 9.02
N LEU A 49 3.58 3.28 8.34
CA LEU A 49 2.61 3.43 7.25
C LEU A 49 1.33 4.14 7.72
N ILE A 50 0.76 3.73 8.84
CA ILE A 50 -0.43 4.36 9.41
C ILE A 50 -0.13 5.82 9.79
N ALA A 51 1.03 6.11 10.38
CA ALA A 51 1.43 7.47 10.73
C ALA A 51 1.54 8.38 9.50
N LEU A 52 2.05 7.89 8.36
CA LEU A 52 2.04 8.62 7.10
C LEU A 52 0.60 8.92 6.63
N GLN A 53 -0.27 7.91 6.65
CA GLN A 53 -1.65 7.98 6.14
C GLN A 53 -2.59 8.81 7.03
N THR A 54 -2.23 9.06 8.27
CA THR A 54 -3.02 9.88 9.21
C THR A 54 -2.61 11.35 9.21
N ARG A 55 -1.61 11.74 8.43
CA ARG A 55 -1.27 13.16 8.20
C ARG A 55 -2.40 13.84 7.44
N GLY A 56 -2.68 15.09 7.78
CA GLY A 56 -3.79 15.84 7.17
C GLY A 56 -3.63 16.07 5.66
N SER A 57 -2.39 16.11 5.15
CA SER A 57 -2.06 16.15 3.73
C SER A 57 -0.73 15.44 3.51
N MET A 58 -0.72 14.48 2.59
CA MET A 58 0.50 13.78 2.18
C MET A 58 1.18 14.58 1.05
N ASN A 59 2.46 14.89 1.22
CA ASN A 59 3.29 15.49 0.17
C ASN A 59 3.89 14.39 -0.73
N GLU A 60 4.58 14.78 -1.82
CA GLU A 60 5.20 13.84 -2.76
C GLU A 60 6.18 12.86 -2.07
N GLN A 61 6.91 13.33 -1.05
CA GLN A 61 7.82 12.48 -0.29
C GLN A 61 7.06 11.44 0.55
N ASP A 62 5.96 11.84 1.19
CA ASP A 62 5.11 10.92 1.95
C ASP A 62 4.52 9.84 1.05
N LEU A 63 4.05 10.22 -0.15
CA LEU A 63 3.52 9.29 -1.15
C LEU A 63 4.60 8.32 -1.65
N ALA A 64 5.81 8.81 -1.91
CA ALA A 64 6.93 7.95 -2.29
C ALA A 64 7.30 6.98 -1.16
N GLN A 65 7.28 7.43 0.09
CA GLN A 65 7.55 6.56 1.24
C GLN A 65 6.45 5.53 1.46
N GLU A 66 5.17 5.88 1.27
CA GLU A 66 4.06 4.92 1.29
C GLU A 66 4.29 3.79 0.30
N TYR A 67 4.62 4.12 -0.94
CA TYR A 67 4.90 3.12 -1.98
C TYR A 67 6.09 2.21 -1.61
N GLU A 68 7.20 2.77 -1.13
CA GLU A 68 8.36 1.98 -0.75
C GLU A 68 8.09 1.07 0.46
N VAL A 69 7.26 1.51 1.43
CA VAL A 69 6.82 0.66 2.55
C VAL A 69 6.01 -0.53 2.04
N LEU A 70 5.11 -0.33 1.07
CA LEU A 70 4.38 -1.45 0.46
C LEU A 70 5.31 -2.41 -0.27
N LYS A 71 6.35 -1.92 -0.95
CA LYS A 71 7.38 -2.78 -1.56
C LYS A 71 8.14 -3.59 -0.49
N ALA A 72 8.42 -2.99 0.66
CA ALA A 72 9.04 -3.70 1.78
C ALA A 72 8.10 -4.80 2.31
N PHE A 73 6.81 -4.53 2.48
CA PHE A 73 5.83 -5.56 2.85
C PHE A 73 5.72 -6.68 1.82
N ARG A 74 5.65 -6.35 0.53
CA ARG A 74 5.64 -7.37 -0.53
C ARG A 74 6.86 -8.28 -0.46
N SER A 75 8.05 -7.69 -0.24
CA SER A 75 9.29 -8.46 -0.09
C SER A 75 9.29 -9.35 1.15
N LEU A 76 8.80 -8.83 2.28
CA LEU A 76 8.66 -9.55 3.54
C LEU A 76 7.70 -10.73 3.41
N PHE A 77 6.55 -10.54 2.77
CA PHE A 77 5.50 -11.56 2.63
C PHE A 77 5.81 -12.63 1.58
N ASN A 78 6.81 -12.43 0.73
CA ASN A 78 7.36 -13.51 -0.10
C ASN A 78 8.01 -14.64 0.72
N SER A 79 8.17 -14.43 2.03
CA SER A 79 8.66 -15.43 2.96
C SER A 79 7.55 -15.95 3.87
N LYS A 80 7.58 -17.25 4.19
CA LYS A 80 6.62 -17.85 5.13
C LYS A 80 6.61 -17.18 6.51
N PRO A 81 7.76 -16.88 7.17
CA PRO A 81 7.77 -16.17 8.44
C PRO A 81 7.13 -14.78 8.36
N GLY A 82 7.44 -14.00 7.32
CA GLY A 82 6.90 -12.66 7.15
C GLY A 82 5.39 -12.65 6.88
N ALA A 83 4.91 -13.53 5.99
CA ALA A 83 3.48 -13.66 5.71
C ALA A 83 2.68 -14.13 6.95
N HIS A 84 3.24 -15.08 7.71
CA HIS A 84 2.61 -15.53 8.94
C HIS A 84 2.55 -14.41 9.99
N ASP A 85 3.63 -13.67 10.18
CA ASP A 85 3.70 -12.55 11.13
C ASP A 85 2.73 -11.42 10.77
N ALA A 86 2.51 -11.14 9.48
CA ALA A 86 1.53 -10.16 9.01
C ALA A 86 0.12 -10.45 9.57
N LEU A 87 -0.28 -11.73 9.61
CA LEU A 87 -1.59 -12.14 10.12
C LEU A 87 -1.70 -12.05 11.66
N GLN A 88 -0.58 -11.91 12.36
CA GLN A 88 -0.57 -11.65 13.81
C GLN A 88 -0.71 -10.17 14.14
N HIS A 89 -0.58 -9.29 13.14
CA HIS A 89 -0.60 -7.84 13.31
C HIS A 89 -1.71 -7.20 12.46
N PRO A 90 -2.98 -7.14 12.93
CA PRO A 90 -4.10 -6.57 12.18
C PRO A 90 -3.84 -5.15 11.66
N LYS A 91 -3.09 -4.33 12.40
CA LYS A 91 -2.66 -2.99 11.96
C LYS A 91 -1.87 -2.99 10.65
N CYS A 92 -1.13 -4.06 10.37
CA CYS A 92 -0.43 -4.22 9.10
C CYS A 92 -1.43 -4.24 7.93
N ILE A 93 -2.46 -5.08 8.06
CA ILE A 93 -3.50 -5.24 7.04
C ILE A 93 -4.33 -3.96 6.91
N THR A 94 -4.69 -3.32 8.03
CA THR A 94 -5.36 -2.01 8.04
C THR A 94 -4.57 -0.95 7.28
N GLY A 95 -3.27 -0.83 7.53
CA GLY A 95 -2.41 0.12 6.81
C GLY A 95 -2.36 -0.15 5.31
N ILE A 96 -2.22 -1.42 4.91
CA ILE A 96 -2.21 -1.82 3.49
C ILE A 96 -3.59 -1.56 2.85
N SER A 97 -4.70 -1.85 3.54
CA SER A 97 -6.06 -1.57 3.05
C SER A 97 -6.29 -0.07 2.81
N ARG A 98 -5.77 0.80 3.68
CA ARG A 98 -5.84 2.26 3.48
C ARG A 98 -5.10 2.72 2.22
N SER A 99 -4.06 2.04 1.80
CA SER A 99 -3.36 2.34 0.55
C SER A 99 -4.14 2.00 -0.72
N LEU A 100 -5.28 1.30 -0.64
CA LEU A 100 -6.20 1.11 -1.78
C LEU A 100 -6.80 2.42 -2.28
N VAL A 101 -6.81 3.46 -1.47
CA VAL A 101 -7.32 4.79 -1.81
C VAL A 101 -6.22 5.85 -1.90
N SER A 102 -4.95 5.44 -1.96
CA SER A 102 -3.80 6.33 -2.16
C SER A 102 -3.96 7.18 -3.42
N GLN A 103 -3.38 8.37 -3.42
CA GLN A 103 -3.38 9.25 -4.60
C GLN A 103 -2.61 8.65 -5.78
N GLN A 104 -1.59 7.81 -5.52
CA GLN A 104 -0.79 7.18 -6.57
C GLN A 104 -1.37 5.83 -7.01
N LEU A 105 -1.54 5.65 -8.33
CA LEU A 105 -2.04 4.39 -8.89
C LEU A 105 -1.10 3.21 -8.61
N SER A 106 0.22 3.43 -8.69
CA SER A 106 1.24 2.42 -8.37
C SER A 106 1.10 1.89 -6.94
N THR A 107 0.81 2.76 -5.98
CA THR A 107 0.56 2.41 -4.58
C THR A 107 -0.71 1.60 -4.43
N ARG A 108 -1.83 2.03 -5.06
CA ARG A 108 -3.10 1.27 -5.06
C ARG A 108 -2.92 -0.13 -5.65
N LYS A 109 -2.22 -0.24 -6.78
CA LYS A 109 -1.91 -1.53 -7.42
C LYS A 109 -1.13 -2.44 -6.48
N GLN A 110 -0.07 -1.92 -5.86
CA GLN A 110 0.74 -2.67 -4.92
C GLN A 110 -0.06 -3.15 -3.70
N ALA A 111 -0.95 -2.30 -3.17
CA ALA A 111 -1.82 -2.66 -2.06
C ALA A 111 -2.79 -3.78 -2.44
N ALA A 112 -3.46 -3.68 -3.60
CA ALA A 112 -4.36 -4.71 -4.10
C ALA A 112 -3.64 -6.07 -4.28
N ASP A 113 -2.45 -6.09 -4.87
CA ASP A 113 -1.65 -7.30 -5.06
C ASP A 113 -1.31 -7.97 -3.70
N ILE A 114 -0.93 -7.18 -2.69
CA ILE A 114 -0.60 -7.70 -1.36
C ILE A 114 -1.85 -8.25 -0.67
N LEU A 115 -2.97 -7.53 -0.71
CA LEU A 115 -4.21 -7.98 -0.07
C LEU A 115 -4.76 -9.23 -0.75
N LEU A 116 -4.69 -9.33 -2.09
CA LEU A 116 -5.06 -10.53 -2.83
C LEU A 116 -4.23 -11.73 -2.37
N PHE A 117 -2.92 -11.57 -2.25
CA PHE A 117 -2.06 -12.63 -1.70
C PHE A 117 -2.49 -13.03 -0.28
N LEU A 118 -2.72 -12.06 0.61
CA LEU A 118 -3.12 -12.33 1.99
C LEU A 118 -4.51 -12.99 2.11
N CYS A 119 -5.45 -12.69 1.21
CA CYS A 119 -6.75 -13.37 1.15
C CYS A 119 -6.60 -14.88 0.95
N HIS A 120 -5.56 -15.31 0.24
CA HIS A 120 -5.31 -16.71 -0.06
C HIS A 120 -4.37 -17.38 0.93
N TRP A 121 -3.67 -16.60 1.76
CA TRP A 121 -2.74 -17.09 2.76
C TRP A 121 -3.48 -17.54 4.03
N GLU A 122 -3.20 -18.75 4.51
CA GLU A 122 -3.83 -19.34 5.72
C GLU A 122 -5.37 -19.19 5.76
N LYS A 123 -6.06 -19.62 4.70
CA LYS A 123 -7.55 -19.58 4.66
C LYS A 123 -8.16 -20.36 5.83
N PRO A 124 -9.25 -19.85 6.46
CA PRO A 124 -9.99 -18.63 6.13
C PRO A 124 -9.47 -17.36 6.81
N ARG A 125 -8.41 -17.46 7.61
CA ARG A 125 -7.92 -16.39 8.48
C ARG A 125 -7.49 -15.15 7.69
N GLY A 126 -6.66 -15.32 6.66
CA GLY A 126 -6.19 -14.20 5.84
C GLY A 126 -7.34 -13.44 5.20
N HIS A 127 -8.30 -14.15 4.61
CA HIS A 127 -9.50 -13.55 4.04
C HIS A 127 -10.30 -12.75 5.08
N SER A 128 -10.53 -13.29 6.27
CA SER A 128 -11.27 -12.59 7.33
C SER A 128 -10.56 -11.31 7.80
N LEU A 129 -9.22 -11.34 7.88
CA LEU A 129 -8.44 -10.17 8.28
C LEU A 129 -8.41 -9.08 7.19
N VAL A 130 -8.39 -9.47 5.92
CA VAL A 130 -8.52 -8.49 4.81
C VAL A 130 -9.89 -7.83 4.84
N LEU A 131 -10.97 -8.59 5.03
CA LEU A 131 -12.32 -8.01 5.19
C LEU A 131 -12.39 -7.06 6.39
N GLN A 132 -11.75 -7.39 7.52
CA GLN A 132 -11.65 -6.49 8.66
C GLN A 132 -10.87 -5.21 8.32
N GLY A 133 -9.77 -5.31 7.58
CA GLY A 133 -9.03 -4.15 7.09
C GLY A 133 -9.86 -3.23 6.20
N LEU A 134 -10.76 -3.78 5.39
CA LEU A 134 -11.72 -3.02 4.59
C LEU A 134 -12.83 -2.38 5.44
N ASP A 135 -13.24 -3.01 6.53
CA ASP A 135 -14.17 -2.38 7.51
C ASP A 135 -13.50 -1.18 8.19
N GLU A 136 -12.23 -1.28 8.56
CA GLU A 136 -11.45 -0.15 9.08
C GLU A 136 -11.28 0.97 8.05
N LEU A 137 -11.09 0.62 6.77
CA LEU A 137 -11.06 1.59 5.66
C LEU A 137 -12.40 2.33 5.56
N ARG A 138 -13.53 1.61 5.63
CA ARG A 138 -14.88 2.18 5.64
C ARG A 138 -15.04 3.23 6.73
N VAL A 139 -14.64 2.91 7.96
CA VAL A 139 -14.72 3.82 9.11
C VAL A 139 -13.81 5.04 8.91
N ALA A 140 -12.57 4.82 8.44
CA ALA A 140 -11.59 5.89 8.26
C ALA A 140 -12.02 6.94 7.22
N PHE A 141 -12.84 6.56 6.24
CA PHE A 141 -13.32 7.43 5.16
C PHE A 141 -14.82 7.76 5.27
N ASP A 142 -15.44 7.47 6.41
CA ASP A 142 -16.87 7.75 6.70
C ASP A 142 -17.79 7.24 5.57
N ARG A 143 -17.66 5.95 5.23
CA ARG A 143 -18.44 5.30 4.18
C ARG A 143 -19.47 4.35 4.77
N HIS A 144 -20.59 4.14 4.05
CA HIS A 144 -21.65 3.22 4.48
C HIS A 144 -21.28 1.76 4.19
N GLY A 145 -20.86 1.45 2.98
CA GLY A 145 -20.45 0.11 2.55
C GLY A 145 -18.96 -0.15 2.75
N ARG A 146 -18.64 -1.41 3.05
CA ARG A 146 -17.25 -1.89 3.25
C ARG A 146 -16.33 -1.56 2.08
N PHE A 147 -16.84 -1.62 0.86
CA PHE A 147 -16.08 -1.47 -0.38
C PHE A 147 -16.18 -0.07 -1.00
N ASP A 148 -17.03 0.81 -0.48
CA ASP A 148 -17.36 2.09 -1.12
C ASP A 148 -16.11 2.97 -1.37
N ALA A 149 -15.25 3.11 -0.37
CA ALA A 149 -14.03 3.92 -0.50
C ALA A 149 -13.10 3.37 -1.61
N TRP A 150 -12.93 2.06 -1.63
CA TRP A 150 -12.10 1.39 -2.63
C TRP A 150 -12.70 1.49 -4.03
N PHE A 151 -14.00 1.22 -4.20
CA PHE A 151 -14.66 1.31 -5.49
C PHE A 151 -14.68 2.75 -6.02
N THR A 152 -14.89 3.75 -5.15
CA THR A 152 -14.75 5.17 -5.54
C THR A 152 -13.36 5.47 -6.10
N ALA A 153 -12.30 4.95 -5.47
CA ALA A 153 -10.93 5.14 -5.97
C ALA A 153 -10.67 4.39 -7.28
N LEU A 154 -11.29 3.21 -7.48
CA LEU A 154 -11.21 2.44 -8.71
C LEU A 154 -11.94 3.15 -9.86
N GLU A 155 -13.17 3.61 -9.63
CA GLU A 155 -13.97 4.38 -10.59
C GLU A 155 -13.23 5.65 -11.03
N ALA A 156 -12.68 6.41 -10.09
CA ALA A 156 -11.89 7.61 -10.40
C ALA A 156 -10.67 7.30 -11.30
N ALA A 157 -10.03 6.15 -11.12
CA ALA A 157 -8.92 5.72 -11.97
C ALA A 157 -9.37 5.37 -13.40
N ILE A 158 -10.57 4.80 -13.54
CA ILE A 158 -11.16 4.43 -14.84
C ILE A 158 -11.67 5.70 -15.56
N ASP A 159 -12.39 6.57 -14.86
CA ASP A 159 -12.98 7.80 -15.41
C ASP A 159 -11.91 8.81 -15.85
N GLY A 160 -10.77 8.86 -15.17
CA GLY A 160 -9.63 9.65 -15.60
C GLY A 160 -9.17 9.35 -17.03
N ARG A 161 -9.43 8.13 -17.53
CA ARG A 161 -9.19 7.69 -18.91
C ARG A 161 -10.19 8.24 -19.92
N GLY A 162 -11.48 8.33 -19.52
CA GLY A 162 -12.55 8.81 -20.41
C GLY A 162 -12.48 10.31 -20.69
N ARG A 163 -11.90 11.08 -19.78
CA ARG A 163 -11.76 12.54 -19.91
C ARG A 163 -10.63 12.99 -20.81
N MET A 164 -9.69 12.12 -21.18
CA MET A 164 -8.61 12.49 -22.11
C MET A 164 -9.10 12.84 -23.52
N GLY A 165 -10.27 12.34 -23.95
CA GLY A 165 -10.89 12.71 -25.22
C GLY A 165 -11.45 14.14 -25.28
N SER A 166 -11.66 14.80 -24.14
CA SER A 166 -12.27 16.15 -24.06
C SER A 166 -11.25 17.29 -23.86
N LEU A 167 -9.95 16.99 -23.94
CA LEU A 167 -8.86 17.96 -23.71
C LEU A 167 -8.49 18.83 -24.91
N VAL A 168 -9.20 18.68 -26.01
CA VAL A 168 -9.02 19.52 -27.19
C VAL A 168 -9.53 20.92 -26.83
N GLY A 169 -8.61 21.85 -26.54
CA GLY A 169 -8.90 23.24 -26.15
C GLY A 169 -8.68 23.61 -24.69
N ALA A 170 -8.23 22.68 -23.86
CA ALA A 170 -7.91 22.97 -22.46
C ALA A 170 -6.61 23.77 -22.32
N SER A 171 -6.55 24.67 -21.29
CA SER A 171 -5.34 25.41 -20.93
C SER A 171 -4.19 24.49 -20.53
N ASP A 172 -2.95 24.98 -20.69
CA ASP A 172 -1.74 24.21 -20.33
C ASP A 172 -1.72 23.79 -18.86
N GLU A 173 -2.37 24.52 -17.97
CA GLU A 173 -2.48 24.21 -16.54
C GLU A 173 -3.43 23.04 -16.30
N VAL A 174 -4.57 23.01 -16.99
CA VAL A 174 -5.53 21.88 -16.97
C VAL A 174 -4.90 20.65 -17.62
N ARG A 175 -4.12 20.82 -18.69
CA ARG A 175 -3.34 19.73 -19.29
C ARG A 175 -2.31 19.16 -18.32
N ARG A 176 -1.56 20.00 -17.57
CA ARG A 176 -0.58 19.54 -16.57
C ARG A 176 -1.23 18.78 -15.43
N LEU A 177 -2.34 19.27 -14.90
CA LEU A 177 -3.11 18.62 -13.84
C LEU A 177 -3.69 17.29 -14.31
N GLN A 178 -4.12 17.18 -15.56
CA GLN A 178 -4.65 15.93 -16.11
C GLN A 178 -3.55 14.99 -16.61
N MET A 179 -2.39 15.47 -17.03
CA MET A 179 -1.22 14.63 -17.32
C MET A 179 -0.62 14.00 -16.05
N SER A 180 -0.73 14.67 -14.89
CA SER A 180 -0.41 14.04 -13.59
C SER A 180 -1.43 12.97 -13.19
N ALA A 181 -2.62 12.99 -13.76
CA ALA A 181 -3.69 12.00 -13.62
C ALA A 181 -3.73 10.97 -14.77
N MET A 182 -2.74 11.00 -15.71
CA MET A 182 -2.65 9.98 -16.76
C MET A 182 -2.60 8.58 -16.17
N PRO A 183 -3.38 7.63 -16.73
CA PRO A 183 -3.30 6.26 -16.31
C PRO A 183 -1.88 5.76 -16.54
N GLU A 184 -1.18 5.48 -15.45
CA GLU A 184 0.11 4.83 -15.48
C GLU A 184 0.02 3.51 -16.25
N ALA A 185 1.12 3.11 -16.87
CA ALA A 185 1.26 1.78 -17.45
C ALA A 185 0.85 0.74 -16.39
N GLY A 186 -0.13 -0.11 -16.71
CA GLY A 186 -0.64 -1.12 -15.78
C GLY A 186 -2.06 -0.90 -15.24
N LEU A 187 -2.78 0.16 -15.67
CA LEU A 187 -4.19 0.32 -15.28
C LEU A 187 -5.07 -0.90 -15.65
N PRO A 188 -4.94 -1.54 -16.84
CA PRO A 188 -5.72 -2.75 -17.13
C PRO A 188 -5.46 -3.88 -16.14
N GLU A 189 -4.20 -4.09 -15.74
CA GLU A 189 -3.83 -5.09 -14.74
C GLU A 189 -4.35 -4.72 -13.35
N TYR A 190 -4.32 -3.44 -12.99
CA TYR A 190 -4.90 -2.95 -11.75
C TYR A 190 -6.39 -3.25 -11.67
N VAL A 191 -7.16 -2.98 -12.73
CA VAL A 191 -8.60 -3.28 -12.78
C VAL A 191 -8.84 -4.78 -12.65
N VAL A 192 -8.12 -5.61 -13.41
CA VAL A 192 -8.26 -7.06 -13.36
C VAL A 192 -7.93 -7.60 -11.97
N ASN A 193 -6.82 -7.17 -11.36
CA ASN A 193 -6.43 -7.63 -10.02
C ASN A 193 -7.48 -7.26 -8.95
N ASN A 194 -8.12 -6.09 -9.08
CA ASN A 194 -9.20 -5.70 -8.16
C ASN A 194 -10.48 -6.52 -8.33
N MET A 195 -10.71 -7.15 -9.48
CA MET A 195 -11.84 -8.07 -9.67
C MET A 195 -11.66 -9.40 -8.91
N PHE A 196 -10.43 -9.76 -8.55
CA PHE A 196 -10.11 -10.99 -7.82
C PHE A 196 -9.88 -10.76 -6.31
N LEU A 197 -9.80 -9.55 -5.86
CA LEU A 197 -9.69 -9.18 -4.45
C LEU A 197 -11.04 -9.25 -3.76
#